data_d3512904bfa06e8d306d33030bebd622
#
_entry.id   d3512904bfa06e8d306d33030bebd622
#
_cell.length_a   1.000
_cell.length_b   1.000
_cell.length_c   1.000
_cell.angle_alpha   90.00
_cell.angle_beta   90.00
_cell.angle_gamma   90.00
#
_symmetry.space_group_name_H-M   'P 1'
#
loop_
_entity.id
_entity.type
_entity.pdbx_description
1 polymer ?
#
loop_
_entity_poly.entity_id
_entity_poly.type
_entity_poly.pdbx_seq_one_letter_code
_entity_poly.pdbx_strand_id
1 'polypeptide(L)'
;LRALHESGILKDVQYISGTSIGAANAAVYASTSIDQLESVWFNIPENAYKHEKPLLSRLLEDKLKAIDKGIYSMDTFSSIMMQHVSPITVHAKRVFVTVSDGGDENKGLFGLVKSSYEHYLRKDSKVIYLPLDELTPKEAHKAVVASCSIPVVFPAVKNDHHKFYDGGVFDNTPIKPLIQSGCDEIIIIQLNKQYFFKPENIKGVTIHEIKHKKSLGGVLDFSKEHINQLYQAGFEDALAWVNARKYQ
;
A
#
# COMPACT_ATOMS: atom_id res chain seq x y z
N LEU A 1 -7.09 -3.65 10.76
CA LEU A 1 -8.37 -3.40 10.10
C LEU A 1 -9.53 -4.16 10.76
N ARG A 2 -9.41 -5.48 11.11
CA ARG A 2 -10.48 -6.28 11.73
C ARG A 2 -11.08 -5.60 12.97
N ALA A 3 -10.29 -5.24 13.97
CA ALA A 3 -10.79 -4.62 15.19
C ALA A 3 -11.52 -3.27 14.93
N LEU A 4 -11.03 -2.48 13.97
CA LEU A 4 -11.71 -1.25 13.55
C LEU A 4 -13.03 -1.53 12.81
N HIS A 5 -13.08 -2.61 12.04
CA HIS A 5 -14.30 -3.06 11.36
C HIS A 5 -15.37 -3.50 12.38
N GLU A 6 -14.99 -4.37 13.32
CA GLU A 6 -15.88 -4.89 14.37
C GLU A 6 -16.38 -3.79 15.32
N SER A 7 -15.56 -2.78 15.58
CA SER A 7 -15.97 -1.62 16.38
C SER A 7 -16.93 -0.67 15.66
N GLY A 8 -17.14 -0.86 14.36
CA GLY A 8 -17.99 -0.01 13.53
C GLY A 8 -17.31 1.26 13.00
N ILE A 9 -16.08 1.58 13.43
CA ILE A 9 -15.36 2.81 13.03
C ILE A 9 -15.18 2.90 11.51
N LEU A 10 -14.92 1.75 10.85
CA LEU A 10 -14.72 1.75 9.39
C LEU A 10 -15.99 2.06 8.59
N LYS A 11 -17.18 2.09 9.21
CA LYS A 11 -18.42 2.47 8.51
C LYS A 11 -18.39 3.95 8.09
N ASP A 12 -17.82 4.80 8.94
CA ASP A 12 -17.77 6.25 8.72
C ASP A 12 -16.56 6.69 7.87
N VAL A 13 -15.59 5.81 7.65
CA VAL A 13 -14.44 6.08 6.80
C VAL A 13 -14.88 6.14 5.34
N GLN A 14 -14.68 7.29 4.68
CA GLN A 14 -15.00 7.50 3.27
C GLN A 14 -13.79 7.34 2.35
N TYR A 15 -12.61 7.71 2.84
CA TYR A 15 -11.37 7.74 2.08
C TYR A 15 -10.31 6.87 2.75
N ILE A 16 -9.57 6.11 1.96
CA ILE A 16 -8.46 5.28 2.42
C ILE A 16 -7.25 5.59 1.54
N SER A 17 -6.09 5.72 2.16
CA SER A 17 -4.85 5.94 1.43
C SER A 17 -3.81 4.94 1.93
N GLY A 18 -3.03 4.38 1.02
CA GLY A 18 -2.04 3.37 1.38
C GLY A 18 -0.80 3.40 0.51
N THR A 19 0.30 2.96 1.11
CA THR A 19 1.59 2.77 0.45
C THR A 19 2.05 1.34 0.67
N SER A 20 2.63 0.70 -0.35
CA SER A 20 3.18 -0.66 -0.28
C SER A 20 2.11 -1.65 0.21
N ILE A 21 2.41 -2.46 1.20
CA ILE A 21 1.45 -3.40 1.81
C ILE A 21 0.19 -2.68 2.33
N GLY A 22 0.29 -1.40 2.71
CA GLY A 22 -0.85 -0.56 3.07
C GLY A 22 -1.78 -0.30 1.89
N ALA A 23 -1.24 -0.12 0.68
CA ALA A 23 -2.02 0.03 -0.55
C ALA A 23 -2.74 -1.28 -0.91
N ALA A 24 -2.06 -2.43 -0.79
CA ALA A 24 -2.67 -3.74 -1.00
C ALA A 24 -3.82 -3.99 -0.02
N ASN A 25 -3.61 -3.73 1.27
CA ASN A 25 -4.65 -3.84 2.29
C ASN A 25 -5.85 -2.92 2.02
N ALA A 26 -5.59 -1.66 1.65
CA ALA A 26 -6.64 -0.69 1.34
C ALA A 26 -7.47 -1.11 0.13
N ALA A 27 -6.79 -1.51 -0.96
CA ALA A 27 -7.43 -1.91 -2.20
C ALA A 27 -8.26 -3.20 -2.04
N VAL A 28 -7.70 -4.24 -1.42
CA VAL A 28 -8.42 -5.49 -1.18
C VAL A 28 -9.59 -5.28 -0.23
N TYR A 29 -9.41 -4.54 0.87
CA TYR A 29 -10.50 -4.22 1.79
C TYR A 29 -11.64 -3.46 1.11
N ALA A 30 -11.34 -2.47 0.28
CA ALA A 30 -12.37 -1.71 -0.41
C ALA A 30 -13.07 -2.54 -1.50
N SER A 31 -12.38 -3.47 -2.14
CA SER A 31 -12.89 -4.29 -3.23
C SER A 31 -13.65 -5.54 -2.76
N THR A 32 -13.44 -5.96 -1.50
CA THR A 32 -13.96 -7.24 -0.97
C THR A 32 -14.46 -7.10 0.47
N SER A 33 -14.78 -8.21 1.12
CA SER A 33 -15.10 -8.22 2.55
C SER A 33 -13.84 -8.27 3.41
N ILE A 34 -13.98 -7.92 4.71
CA ILE A 34 -12.90 -8.06 5.68
C ILE A 34 -12.45 -9.53 5.84
N ASP A 35 -13.37 -10.48 5.71
CA ASP A 35 -13.05 -11.92 5.78
C ASP A 35 -12.23 -12.38 4.57
N GLN A 36 -12.52 -11.84 3.40
CA GLN A 36 -11.71 -12.10 2.21
C GLN A 36 -10.33 -11.48 2.30
N LEU A 37 -10.20 -10.26 2.84
CA LEU A 37 -8.90 -9.65 3.10
C LEU A 37 -8.04 -10.53 4.03
N GLU A 38 -8.62 -11.05 5.11
CA GLU A 38 -7.93 -11.97 6.02
C GLU A 38 -7.54 -13.27 5.32
N SER A 39 -8.48 -13.85 4.56
CA SER A 39 -8.23 -15.06 3.79
C SER A 39 -7.06 -14.90 2.81
N VAL A 40 -6.90 -13.74 2.17
CA VAL A 40 -5.76 -13.44 1.29
C VAL A 40 -4.45 -13.60 2.05
N TRP A 41 -4.32 -12.99 3.23
CA TRP A 41 -3.07 -13.03 4.00
C TRP A 41 -2.81 -14.39 4.65
N PHE A 42 -3.83 -15.05 5.20
CA PHE A 42 -3.65 -16.36 5.81
C PHE A 42 -3.37 -17.49 4.81
N ASN A 43 -3.72 -17.28 3.54
CA ASN A 43 -3.49 -18.27 2.48
C ASN A 43 -2.37 -17.85 1.51
N ILE A 44 -1.68 -16.72 1.74
CA ILE A 44 -0.54 -16.34 0.91
C ILE A 44 0.54 -17.42 1.00
N PRO A 45 1.08 -17.90 -0.13
CA PRO A 45 2.16 -18.87 -0.09
C PRO A 45 3.42 -18.30 0.57
N GLU A 46 4.08 -19.06 1.43
CA GLU A 46 5.34 -18.65 2.09
C GLU A 46 6.44 -18.29 1.09
N ASN A 47 6.36 -18.86 -0.12
CA ASN A 47 7.28 -18.59 -1.23
C ASN A 47 6.75 -17.56 -2.24
N ALA A 48 5.75 -16.76 -1.88
CA ALA A 48 5.11 -15.78 -2.78
C ALA A 48 6.10 -14.84 -3.49
N TYR A 49 7.27 -14.62 -2.89
CA TYR A 49 8.33 -13.75 -3.41
C TYR A 49 9.66 -14.48 -3.67
N LYS A 50 9.71 -15.81 -3.66
CA LYS A 50 10.95 -16.55 -3.93
C LYS A 50 11.12 -16.77 -5.42
N HIS A 51 12.35 -16.55 -5.92
CA HIS A 51 12.74 -16.98 -7.25
C HIS A 51 13.17 -18.45 -7.25
N GLU A 52 12.90 -19.14 -8.35
CA GLU A 52 13.38 -20.50 -8.60
C GLU A 52 14.92 -20.59 -8.75
N LYS A 53 15.61 -19.48 -9.05
CA LYS A 53 17.06 -19.44 -9.22
C LYS A 53 17.78 -18.82 -8.02
N PRO A 54 18.92 -19.39 -7.57
CA PRO A 54 19.72 -18.84 -6.49
C PRO A 54 20.21 -17.41 -6.77
N LEU A 55 20.22 -16.58 -5.72
CA LEU A 55 20.60 -15.15 -5.77
C LEU A 55 22.00 -14.93 -6.39
N LEU A 56 22.97 -15.83 -6.08
CA LEU A 56 24.35 -15.73 -6.56
C LEU A 56 24.46 -15.82 -8.10
N SER A 57 23.66 -16.64 -8.74
CA SER A 57 23.74 -16.82 -10.21
C SER A 57 23.24 -15.58 -10.95
N ARG A 58 22.33 -14.81 -10.36
CA ARG A 58 21.76 -13.59 -10.97
C ARG A 58 22.64 -12.35 -10.77
N LEU A 59 23.34 -12.26 -9.63
CA LEU A 59 24.30 -11.19 -9.35
C LEU A 59 25.56 -11.29 -10.22
N LEU A 60 25.88 -12.49 -10.74
CA LEU A 60 27.02 -12.72 -11.63
C LEU A 60 26.68 -12.37 -13.09
N GLU A 61 25.41 -12.46 -13.51
CA GLU A 61 25.02 -12.24 -14.90
C GLU A 61 24.96 -10.78 -15.32
N ASP A 62 24.60 -9.84 -14.43
CA ASP A 62 24.60 -8.41 -14.80
C ASP A 62 24.25 -7.48 -13.61
N LYS A 63 25.25 -6.88 -12.97
CA LYS A 63 25.07 -6.00 -11.79
C LYS A 63 24.14 -4.80 -12.03
N LEU A 64 24.09 -4.28 -13.26
CA LEU A 64 23.26 -3.11 -13.62
C LEU A 64 21.82 -3.51 -13.96
N LYS A 65 21.60 -4.70 -14.51
CA LYS A 65 20.25 -5.21 -14.83
C LYS A 65 19.52 -5.78 -13.61
N ALA A 66 20.24 -6.15 -12.55
CA ALA A 66 19.63 -6.62 -11.30
C ALA A 66 18.79 -5.53 -10.63
N ILE A 67 19.16 -4.26 -10.76
CA ILE A 67 18.40 -3.12 -10.22
C ILE A 67 17.03 -2.99 -10.89
N ASP A 68 16.98 -3.20 -12.21
CA ASP A 68 15.73 -3.09 -12.99
C ASP A 68 14.86 -4.35 -12.92
N LYS A 69 15.48 -5.53 -12.74
CA LYS A 69 14.78 -6.83 -12.76
C LYS A 69 14.37 -7.33 -11.38
N GLY A 70 14.83 -6.68 -10.31
CA GLY A 70 14.61 -7.11 -8.93
C GLY A 70 15.27 -8.45 -8.58
N ILE A 71 15.37 -8.72 -7.29
CA ILE A 71 15.92 -9.98 -6.76
C ILE A 71 14.81 -11.04 -6.67
N TYR A 72 13.57 -10.63 -6.41
CA TYR A 72 12.41 -11.51 -6.24
C TYR A 72 11.35 -11.26 -7.31
N SER A 73 10.57 -12.29 -7.66
CA SER A 73 9.39 -12.14 -8.51
C SER A 73 8.19 -11.62 -7.73
N MET A 74 7.34 -10.86 -8.42
CA MET A 74 6.04 -10.41 -7.93
C MET A 74 4.87 -11.19 -8.55
N ASP A 75 5.13 -12.27 -9.31
CA ASP A 75 4.10 -12.95 -10.12
C ASP A 75 2.97 -13.53 -9.27
N THR A 76 3.32 -14.21 -8.16
CA THR A 76 2.32 -14.78 -7.25
C THR A 76 1.52 -13.68 -6.57
N PHE A 77 2.18 -12.65 -6.04
CA PHE A 77 1.51 -11.51 -5.43
C PHE A 77 0.62 -10.77 -6.43
N SER A 78 1.14 -10.53 -7.64
CA SER A 78 0.39 -9.93 -8.74
C SER A 78 -0.87 -10.72 -9.09
N SER A 79 -0.77 -12.05 -9.16
CA SER A 79 -1.92 -12.93 -9.42
C SER A 79 -2.98 -12.85 -8.32
N ILE A 80 -2.56 -12.79 -7.06
CA ILE A 80 -3.46 -12.63 -5.92
C ILE A 80 -4.16 -11.26 -5.99
N MET A 81 -3.40 -10.19 -6.23
CA MET A 81 -3.99 -8.84 -6.35
C MET A 81 -4.98 -8.75 -7.51
N MET A 82 -4.69 -9.41 -8.64
CA MET A 82 -5.58 -9.43 -9.80
C MET A 82 -6.95 -10.08 -9.49
N GLN A 83 -6.99 -11.03 -8.56
CA GLN A 83 -8.23 -11.71 -8.16
C GLN A 83 -9.06 -10.89 -7.16
N HIS A 84 -8.43 -10.01 -6.38
CA HIS A 84 -9.06 -9.37 -5.23
C HIS A 84 -9.13 -7.84 -5.30
N VAL A 85 -8.45 -7.20 -6.27
CA VAL A 85 -8.48 -5.75 -6.43
C VAL A 85 -9.40 -5.35 -7.59
N SER A 86 -10.32 -4.43 -7.32
CA SER A 86 -11.25 -3.86 -8.30
C SER A 86 -11.29 -2.33 -8.16
N PRO A 87 -11.47 -1.58 -9.25
CA PRO A 87 -11.80 -0.16 -9.17
C PRO A 87 -13.22 0.08 -8.62
N ILE A 88 -14.09 -0.92 -8.68
CA ILE A 88 -15.42 -0.86 -8.10
C ILE A 88 -15.33 -1.33 -6.65
N THR A 89 -15.51 -0.42 -5.70
CA THR A 89 -15.42 -0.72 -4.27
C THR A 89 -16.78 -1.14 -3.71
N VAL A 90 -16.81 -2.24 -2.95
CA VAL A 90 -18.06 -2.76 -2.35
C VAL A 90 -18.51 -1.95 -1.13
N HIS A 91 -17.60 -1.15 -0.56
CA HIS A 91 -17.86 -0.34 0.63
C HIS A 91 -18.07 1.15 0.33
N ALA A 92 -18.23 1.53 -0.95
CA ALA A 92 -18.35 2.92 -1.40
C ALA A 92 -17.22 3.84 -0.86
N LYS A 93 -16.01 3.31 -0.74
CA LYS A 93 -14.83 4.02 -0.23
C LYS A 93 -13.90 4.40 -1.37
N ARG A 94 -13.43 5.63 -1.37
CA ARG A 94 -12.41 6.05 -2.32
C ARG A 94 -11.02 5.68 -1.80
N VAL A 95 -10.23 4.98 -2.63
CA VAL A 95 -8.91 4.48 -2.26
C VAL A 95 -7.84 5.18 -3.08
N PHE A 96 -6.80 5.68 -2.40
CA PHE A 96 -5.60 6.22 -3.03
C PHE A 96 -4.43 5.26 -2.86
N VAL A 97 -3.87 4.84 -3.97
CA VAL A 97 -2.67 4.00 -4.03
C VAL A 97 -1.46 4.88 -4.31
N THR A 98 -0.45 4.84 -3.44
CA THR A 98 0.76 5.64 -3.57
C THR A 98 1.82 4.90 -4.35
N VAL A 99 2.35 5.53 -5.40
CA VAL A 99 3.48 5.01 -6.18
C VAL A 99 4.57 6.07 -6.31
N SER A 100 5.80 5.61 -6.51
CA SER A 100 6.95 6.46 -6.81
C SER A 100 7.25 6.37 -8.30
N ASP A 101 7.33 7.53 -8.97
CA ASP A 101 7.78 7.62 -10.36
C ASP A 101 9.31 7.55 -10.41
N GLY A 102 9.82 6.49 -11.03
CA GLY A 102 11.26 6.27 -11.24
C GLY A 102 11.84 7.11 -12.38
N GLY A 103 11.02 7.88 -13.06
CA GLY A 103 11.37 8.72 -14.21
C GLY A 103 11.55 7.90 -15.48
N ASP A 104 11.11 8.44 -16.58
CA ASP A 104 11.67 8.29 -17.91
C ASP A 104 11.07 9.30 -18.90
N GLU A 105 11.69 9.43 -20.07
CA GLU A 105 11.69 10.63 -20.90
C GLU A 105 10.40 10.91 -21.68
N ASN A 106 9.33 10.08 -21.60
CA ASN A 106 8.12 10.30 -22.38
C ASN A 106 6.81 10.10 -21.61
N LYS A 107 5.91 11.04 -21.81
CA LYS A 107 4.59 11.14 -21.19
C LYS A 107 3.71 9.90 -21.47
N GLY A 108 3.70 8.95 -20.56
CA GLY A 108 2.91 7.71 -20.68
C GLY A 108 1.66 7.68 -19.83
N LEU A 109 0.94 6.74 -20.02
CA LEU A 109 -0.26 6.01 -19.63
C LEU A 109 -1.30 6.64 -18.68
N PHE A 110 -0.93 7.43 -17.74
CA PHE A 110 -1.90 8.17 -16.94
C PHE A 110 -2.38 9.44 -17.62
N GLY A 111 -2.11 9.59 -18.90
CA GLY A 111 -2.56 10.73 -19.71
C GLY A 111 -4.08 10.79 -19.95
N LEU A 112 -4.79 9.67 -19.75
CA LEU A 112 -6.26 9.63 -19.87
C LEU A 112 -6.98 10.09 -18.60
N VAL A 113 -6.32 10.04 -17.44
CA VAL A 113 -6.84 10.52 -16.16
C VAL A 113 -6.34 11.93 -15.84
N LYS A 114 -5.95 12.66 -16.87
CA LYS A 114 -5.21 13.92 -16.82
C LYS A 114 -5.90 15.06 -16.04
N SER A 115 -7.22 15.09 -15.96
CA SER A 115 -7.95 16.21 -15.32
C SER A 115 -7.98 16.14 -13.78
N SER A 116 -7.98 14.93 -13.20
CA SER A 116 -8.03 14.77 -11.75
C SER A 116 -6.64 14.69 -11.09
N TYR A 117 -5.61 14.27 -11.83
CA TYR A 117 -4.26 14.05 -11.29
C TYR A 117 -3.44 15.31 -11.10
N GLU A 118 -3.70 16.39 -11.82
CA GLU A 118 -2.95 17.65 -11.65
C GLU A 118 -3.02 18.19 -10.21
N HIS A 119 -4.07 17.83 -9.47
CA HIS A 119 -4.21 18.19 -8.05
C HIS A 119 -3.33 17.36 -7.12
N TYR A 120 -2.94 16.15 -7.52
CA TYR A 120 -2.19 15.21 -6.70
C TYR A 120 -0.70 15.14 -7.01
N LEU A 121 -0.28 15.70 -8.15
CA LEU A 121 1.14 15.80 -8.52
C LEU A 121 1.80 16.97 -7.81
N ARG A 122 2.83 16.70 -7.03
CA ARG A 122 3.79 17.74 -6.64
C ARG A 122 4.68 18.01 -7.84
N LYS A 123 4.85 19.30 -8.24
CA LYS A 123 5.74 19.71 -9.34
C LYS A 123 7.18 19.21 -9.17
N ASP A 124 7.63 18.98 -7.93
CA ASP A 124 9.00 18.62 -7.58
C ASP A 124 9.11 17.24 -6.89
N SER A 125 8.01 16.48 -6.74
CA SER A 125 8.06 15.16 -6.11
C SER A 125 7.70 14.08 -7.10
N LYS A 126 8.43 12.98 -7.02
CA LYS A 126 8.17 11.75 -7.79
C LYS A 126 7.07 10.88 -7.17
N VAL A 127 6.27 11.43 -6.27
CA VAL A 127 5.15 10.73 -5.63
C VAL A 127 3.87 10.96 -6.41
N ILE A 128 3.13 9.88 -6.67
CA ILE A 128 1.83 9.91 -7.32
C ILE A 128 0.82 9.16 -6.43
N TYR A 129 -0.34 9.79 -6.18
CA TYR A 129 -1.46 9.19 -5.48
C TYR A 129 -2.55 8.85 -6.50
N LEU A 130 -2.76 7.56 -6.73
CA LEU A 130 -3.65 7.04 -7.76
C LEU A 130 -5.01 6.71 -7.15
N PRO A 131 -6.11 7.45 -7.47
CA PRO A 131 -7.43 7.07 -7.03
C PRO A 131 -7.88 5.81 -7.79
N LEU A 132 -8.18 4.75 -7.03
CA LEU A 132 -8.46 3.43 -7.58
C LEU A 132 -9.72 3.42 -8.47
N ASP A 133 -10.73 4.19 -8.08
CA ASP A 133 -12.02 4.34 -8.76
C ASP A 133 -11.94 5.04 -10.13
N GLU A 134 -10.84 5.71 -10.42
CA GLU A 134 -10.60 6.38 -11.71
C GLU A 134 -9.78 5.52 -12.69
N LEU A 135 -9.39 4.30 -12.29
CA LEU A 135 -8.57 3.40 -13.07
C LEU A 135 -9.40 2.29 -13.72
N THR A 136 -8.92 1.77 -14.84
CA THR A 136 -9.42 0.49 -15.36
C THR A 136 -8.98 -0.66 -14.44
N PRO A 137 -9.64 -1.84 -14.47
CA PRO A 137 -9.24 -2.99 -13.65
C PRO A 137 -7.76 -3.37 -13.80
N LYS A 138 -7.23 -3.28 -15.00
CA LYS A 138 -5.83 -3.58 -15.30
C LYS A 138 -4.88 -2.54 -14.70
N GLU A 139 -5.25 -1.27 -14.74
CA GLU A 139 -4.46 -0.18 -14.15
C GLU A 139 -4.52 -0.20 -12.63
N ALA A 140 -5.68 -0.46 -12.04
CA ALA A 140 -5.85 -0.61 -10.59
C ALA A 140 -4.95 -1.73 -10.04
N HIS A 141 -4.96 -2.90 -10.69
CA HIS A 141 -4.07 -4.00 -10.37
C HIS A 141 -2.59 -3.58 -10.49
N LYS A 142 -2.19 -2.98 -11.62
CA LYS A 142 -0.81 -2.51 -11.82
C LYS A 142 -0.38 -1.47 -10.80
N ALA A 143 -1.27 -0.56 -10.40
CA ALA A 143 -0.99 0.46 -9.41
C ALA A 143 -0.66 -0.16 -8.04
N VAL A 144 -1.44 -1.15 -7.59
CA VAL A 144 -1.20 -1.85 -6.32
C VAL A 144 0.12 -2.63 -6.36
N VAL A 145 0.39 -3.35 -7.46
CA VAL A 145 1.67 -4.08 -7.63
C VAL A 145 2.85 -3.11 -7.66
N ALA A 146 2.73 -1.98 -8.35
CA ALA A 146 3.77 -0.94 -8.39
C ALA A 146 4.03 -0.36 -7.00
N SER A 147 2.97 -0.08 -6.25
CA SER A 147 3.08 0.41 -4.87
C SER A 147 3.84 -0.54 -3.95
N CYS A 148 3.85 -1.84 -4.24
CA CYS A 148 4.57 -2.87 -3.49
C CYS A 148 5.92 -3.25 -4.10
N SER A 149 6.36 -2.59 -5.19
CA SER A 149 7.59 -2.92 -5.91
C SER A 149 8.80 -2.19 -5.30
N ILE A 150 9.31 -2.70 -4.19
CA ILE A 150 10.48 -2.14 -3.49
C ILE A 150 11.69 -2.16 -4.44
N PRO A 151 12.36 -1.01 -4.69
CA PRO A 151 13.52 -0.94 -5.58
C PRO A 151 14.62 -1.95 -5.18
N VAL A 152 15.27 -2.54 -6.18
CA VAL A 152 16.28 -3.58 -6.04
C VAL A 152 15.70 -4.94 -5.61
N VAL A 153 14.72 -4.95 -4.69
CA VAL A 153 14.09 -6.19 -4.21
C VAL A 153 13.16 -6.75 -5.27
N PHE A 154 12.31 -5.91 -5.84
CA PHE A 154 11.33 -6.29 -6.86
C PHE A 154 11.54 -5.51 -8.16
N PRO A 155 11.08 -6.08 -9.30
CA PRO A 155 11.12 -5.36 -10.57
C PRO A 155 10.20 -4.13 -10.54
N ALA A 156 10.62 -3.07 -11.23
CA ALA A 156 9.74 -1.93 -11.48
C ALA A 156 8.52 -2.35 -12.31
N VAL A 157 7.38 -1.80 -12.02
CA VAL A 157 6.21 -1.92 -12.90
C VAL A 157 6.35 -0.92 -14.04
N LYS A 158 6.49 -1.44 -15.25
CA LYS A 158 6.62 -0.62 -16.45
C LYS A 158 5.25 -0.31 -17.03
N ASN A 159 5.12 0.92 -17.48
CA ASN A 159 3.95 1.39 -18.17
C ASN A 159 4.34 2.37 -19.26
N ASP A 160 4.29 1.91 -20.52
CA ASP A 160 4.81 2.58 -21.72
C ASP A 160 6.24 3.09 -21.52
N HIS A 161 6.43 4.33 -21.10
CA HIS A 161 7.73 4.94 -20.94
C HIS A 161 8.10 5.26 -19.49
N HIS A 162 7.26 4.90 -18.50
CA HIS A 162 7.51 5.15 -17.09
C HIS A 162 7.78 3.87 -16.30
N LYS A 163 8.64 3.98 -15.30
CA LYS A 163 8.90 2.94 -14.31
C LYS A 163 8.32 3.38 -12.97
N PHE A 164 7.48 2.55 -12.38
CA PHE A 164 6.89 2.80 -11.08
C PHE A 164 7.42 1.83 -10.05
N TYR A 165 7.66 2.35 -8.86
CA TYR A 165 8.19 1.64 -7.71
C TYR A 165 7.32 1.87 -6.49
N ASP A 166 7.67 1.16 -5.41
CA ASP A 166 7.05 1.33 -4.09
C ASP A 166 6.97 2.80 -3.69
N GLY A 167 5.76 3.21 -3.30
CA GLY A 167 5.49 4.59 -2.87
C GLY A 167 6.29 5.00 -1.64
N GLY A 168 6.69 4.04 -0.80
CA GLY A 168 7.45 4.25 0.42
C GLY A 168 8.86 4.82 0.20
N VAL A 169 9.34 4.86 -1.04
CA VAL A 169 10.58 5.56 -1.40
C VAL A 169 10.47 7.06 -1.07
N PHE A 170 9.31 7.67 -1.29
CA PHE A 170 9.09 9.10 -1.10
C PHE A 170 8.00 9.43 -0.08
N ASP A 171 6.93 8.62 0.03
CA ASP A 171 5.85 8.83 0.98
C ASP A 171 5.31 7.51 1.53
N ASN A 172 5.71 7.18 2.74
CA ASN A 172 5.28 5.96 3.43
C ASN A 172 4.06 6.18 4.34
N THR A 173 3.58 7.41 4.48
CA THR A 173 2.39 7.75 5.27
C THR A 173 1.53 8.76 4.50
N PRO A 174 0.81 8.30 3.45
CA PRO A 174 0.19 9.15 2.45
C PRO A 174 -1.10 9.81 2.95
N ILE A 175 -0.98 10.77 3.86
CA ILE A 175 -2.14 11.53 4.37
C ILE A 175 -2.57 12.67 3.45
N LYS A 176 -1.68 13.11 2.56
CA LYS A 176 -1.91 14.27 1.71
C LYS A 176 -3.18 14.15 0.85
N PRO A 177 -3.44 13.04 0.14
CA PRO A 177 -4.67 12.90 -0.64
C PRO A 177 -5.93 12.92 0.23
N LEU A 178 -5.86 12.45 1.48
CA LEU A 178 -6.98 12.50 2.41
C LEU A 178 -7.31 13.94 2.83
N ILE A 179 -6.28 14.73 3.16
CA ILE A 179 -6.44 16.16 3.48
C ILE A 179 -7.02 16.92 2.30
N GLN A 180 -6.52 16.66 1.09
CA GLN A 180 -7.02 17.27 -0.14
C GLN A 180 -8.46 16.87 -0.47
N SER A 181 -8.90 15.71 0.00
CA SER A 181 -10.29 15.25 -0.11
C SER A 181 -11.20 15.82 0.98
N GLY A 182 -10.68 16.68 1.87
CA GLY A 182 -11.46 17.35 2.92
C GLY A 182 -11.62 16.55 4.21
N CYS A 183 -10.81 15.52 4.44
CA CYS A 183 -10.85 14.79 5.71
C CYS A 183 -10.35 15.69 6.85
N ASP A 184 -11.16 15.81 7.88
CA ASP A 184 -10.88 16.54 9.13
C ASP A 184 -10.42 15.61 10.27
N GLU A 185 -10.61 14.31 10.11
CA GLU A 185 -10.14 13.27 11.02
C GLU A 185 -9.45 12.15 10.23
N ILE A 186 -8.22 11.78 10.62
CA ILE A 186 -7.41 10.76 9.93
C ILE A 186 -6.89 9.76 10.96
N ILE A 187 -7.08 8.46 10.68
CA ILE A 187 -6.51 7.35 11.46
C ILE A 187 -5.34 6.77 10.68
N ILE A 188 -4.14 6.85 11.23
CA ILE A 188 -2.92 6.29 10.66
C ILE A 188 -2.63 4.95 11.32
N ILE A 189 -2.49 3.89 10.52
CA ILE A 189 -2.02 2.58 10.95
C ILE A 189 -0.57 2.44 10.53
N GLN A 190 0.35 2.52 11.48
CA GLN A 190 1.79 2.46 11.22
C GLN A 190 2.35 1.06 11.42
N LEU A 191 3.02 0.54 10.39
CA LEU A 191 3.70 -0.76 10.41
C LEU A 191 5.20 -0.63 10.74
N ASN A 192 5.79 0.56 10.59
CA ASN A 192 7.21 0.78 10.80
C ASN A 192 7.48 1.68 12.02
N LYS A 193 8.18 1.12 13.02
CA LYS A 193 8.56 1.84 14.24
C LYS A 193 9.55 2.99 14.00
N GLN A 194 10.35 2.91 12.96
CA GLN A 194 11.40 3.90 12.66
C GLN A 194 10.90 5.10 11.86
N TYR A 195 9.66 5.04 11.36
CA TYR A 195 9.07 6.15 10.64
C TYR A 195 8.50 7.16 11.64
N PHE A 196 9.27 8.21 11.88
CA PHE A 196 8.78 9.36 12.63
C PHE A 196 7.89 10.20 11.70
N PHE A 197 6.62 9.82 11.58
CA PHE A 197 5.64 10.77 11.12
C PHE A 197 5.57 11.87 12.21
N LYS A 198 6.04 13.06 11.87
CA LYS A 198 5.71 14.24 12.65
C LYS A 198 4.43 14.78 12.02
N PRO A 199 3.29 14.66 12.69
CA PRO A 199 2.13 15.44 12.28
C PRO A 199 2.56 16.89 12.46
N GLU A 200 3.00 17.53 11.39
CA GLU A 200 2.97 18.98 11.34
C GLU A 200 1.54 19.34 11.70
N ASN A 201 1.34 20.29 12.60
CA ASN A 201 0.00 20.73 13.02
C ASN A 201 -0.75 21.19 11.77
N ILE A 202 -1.42 20.24 11.11
CA ILE A 202 -2.23 20.51 9.94
C ILE A 202 -3.49 21.12 10.49
N LYS A 203 -3.59 22.44 10.33
CA LYS A 203 -4.68 23.22 10.89
C LYS A 203 -6.03 22.64 10.43
N GLY A 204 -6.84 22.25 11.40
CA GLY A 204 -8.19 21.73 11.14
C GLY A 204 -8.26 20.22 10.86
N VAL A 205 -7.17 19.45 11.05
CA VAL A 205 -7.17 18.00 10.91
C VAL A 205 -6.74 17.33 12.21
N THR A 206 -7.57 16.42 12.71
CA THR A 206 -7.24 15.57 13.86
C THR A 206 -6.60 14.28 13.37
N ILE A 207 -5.41 13.96 13.89
CA ILE A 207 -4.67 12.77 13.49
C ILE A 207 -4.58 11.80 14.66
N HIS A 208 -5.00 10.57 14.45
CA HIS A 208 -4.87 9.46 15.37
C HIS A 208 -3.85 8.46 14.83
N GLU A 209 -3.01 7.92 15.72
CA GLU A 209 -2.03 6.90 15.35
C GLU A 209 -2.29 5.58 16.08
N ILE A 210 -2.36 4.50 15.31
CA ILE A 210 -2.30 3.12 15.80
C ILE A 210 -0.96 2.56 15.37
N LYS A 211 -0.09 2.24 16.36
CA LYS A 211 1.26 1.75 16.10
C LYS A 211 1.68 0.69 17.10
N HIS A 212 2.38 -0.33 16.59
CA HIS A 212 2.94 -1.36 17.44
C HIS A 212 4.18 -0.86 18.20
N LYS A 213 4.32 -1.24 19.48
CA LYS A 213 5.43 -0.82 20.33
C LYS A 213 6.75 -1.53 20.02
N LYS A 214 6.69 -2.74 19.44
CA LYS A 214 7.85 -3.59 19.13
C LYS A 214 8.12 -3.60 17.62
N SER A 215 9.28 -4.14 17.21
CA SER A 215 9.53 -4.44 15.80
C SER A 215 8.57 -5.52 15.29
N LEU A 216 8.06 -5.34 14.10
CA LEU A 216 7.17 -6.31 13.43
C LEU A 216 7.94 -7.38 12.64
N GLY A 217 9.28 -7.44 12.74
CA GLY A 217 10.08 -8.45 12.05
C GLY A 217 10.42 -8.11 10.61
N GLY A 218 10.72 -9.13 9.81
CA GLY A 218 11.13 -8.99 8.42
C GLY A 218 9.95 -8.73 7.49
N VAL A 219 10.05 -7.70 6.64
CA VAL A 219 8.98 -7.31 5.70
C VAL A 219 8.67 -8.36 4.61
N LEU A 220 9.53 -9.35 4.43
CA LEU A 220 9.36 -10.43 3.44
C LEU A 220 9.19 -11.81 4.09
N ASP A 221 8.92 -11.85 5.38
CA ASP A 221 8.62 -13.10 6.10
C ASP A 221 7.11 -13.37 6.04
N PHE A 222 6.72 -14.29 5.15
CA PHE A 222 5.34 -14.75 4.97
C PHE A 222 5.11 -16.14 5.56
N SER A 223 5.92 -16.55 6.55
CA SER A 223 5.62 -17.76 7.31
C SER A 223 4.27 -17.63 8.02
N LYS A 224 3.53 -18.73 8.09
CA LYS A 224 2.20 -18.75 8.74
C LYS A 224 2.27 -18.29 10.20
N GLU A 225 3.34 -18.67 10.88
CA GLU A 225 3.57 -18.26 12.26
C GLU A 225 3.72 -16.74 12.36
N HIS A 226 4.56 -16.16 11.50
CA HIS A 226 4.79 -14.71 11.49
C HIS A 226 3.52 -13.92 11.12
N ILE A 227 2.77 -14.36 10.11
CA ILE A 227 1.48 -13.76 9.73
C ILE A 227 0.50 -13.77 10.90
N ASN A 228 0.36 -14.90 11.61
CA ASN A 228 -0.50 -14.99 12.79
C ASN A 228 -0.07 -14.03 13.91
N GLN A 229 1.24 -13.93 14.17
CA GLN A 229 1.78 -13.01 15.17
C GLN A 229 1.50 -11.55 14.81
N LEU A 230 1.71 -11.17 13.53
CA LEU A 230 1.41 -9.81 13.04
C LEU A 230 -0.08 -9.49 13.11
N TYR A 231 -0.93 -10.44 12.72
CA TYR A 231 -2.37 -10.26 12.79
C TYR A 231 -2.84 -10.03 14.24
N GLN A 232 -2.40 -10.88 15.16
CA GLN A 232 -2.77 -10.78 16.58
C GLN A 232 -2.30 -9.47 17.20
N ALA A 233 -1.03 -9.10 16.95
CA ALA A 233 -0.47 -7.84 17.43
C ALA A 233 -1.25 -6.63 16.91
N GLY A 234 -1.55 -6.60 15.61
CA GLY A 234 -2.32 -5.50 15.01
C GLY A 234 -3.77 -5.45 15.48
N PHE A 235 -4.38 -6.60 15.77
CA PHE A 235 -5.72 -6.67 16.34
C PHE A 235 -5.74 -6.08 17.76
N GLU A 236 -4.81 -6.50 18.62
CA GLU A 236 -4.69 -6.03 20.01
C GLU A 236 -4.40 -4.52 20.09
N ASP A 237 -3.47 -4.02 19.26
CA ASP A 237 -3.14 -2.59 19.22
C ASP A 237 -4.36 -1.74 18.81
N ALA A 238 -5.10 -2.18 17.79
CA ALA A 238 -6.28 -1.47 17.34
C ALA A 238 -7.42 -1.55 18.35
N LEU A 239 -7.63 -2.69 18.99
CA LEU A 239 -8.64 -2.86 20.05
C LEU A 239 -8.33 -1.98 21.26
N ALA A 240 -7.06 -1.90 21.67
CA ALA A 240 -6.63 -1.03 22.75
C ALA A 240 -6.91 0.44 22.43
N TRP A 241 -6.63 0.86 21.19
CA TRP A 241 -6.92 2.22 20.74
C TRP A 241 -8.43 2.50 20.70
N VAL A 242 -9.26 1.59 20.19
CA VAL A 242 -10.72 1.69 20.17
C VAL A 242 -11.27 1.85 21.59
N ASN A 243 -10.79 1.04 22.54
CA ASN A 243 -11.25 1.10 23.92
C ASN A 243 -10.85 2.43 24.57
N ALA A 244 -9.64 2.93 24.35
CA ALA A 244 -9.22 4.23 24.88
C ALA A 244 -10.11 5.39 24.37
N ARG A 245 -10.57 5.32 23.12
CA ARG A 245 -11.44 6.34 22.51
C ARG A 245 -12.87 6.36 23.08
N LYS A 246 -13.38 5.23 23.57
CA LYS A 246 -14.72 5.15 24.19
C LYS A 246 -14.82 5.90 25.51
N TYR A 247 -13.70 6.24 26.13
CA TYR A 247 -13.63 6.92 27.43
C TYR A 247 -13.18 8.39 27.33
N GLN A 248 -13.04 8.91 26.10
CA GLN A 248 -12.83 10.34 25.80
C GLN A 248 -14.13 10.99 25.31
#